data_25990ef8da8d3c01b87cf32a366752c5
#
_entry.id   25990ef8da8d3c01b87cf32a366752c5
#
_cell.length_a   1.000
_cell.length_b   1.000
_cell.length_c   1.000
_cell.angle_alpha   90.00
_cell.angle_beta   90.00
_cell.angle_gamma   90.00
#
_symmetry.space_group_name_H-M   'P 1'
#
loop_
_entity.id
_entity.type
_entity.pdbx_description
1 polymer ?
#
loop_
_entity_poly.entity_id
_entity_poly.type
_entity_poly.pdbx_seq_one_letter_code
_entity_poly.pdbx_strand_id
1 'polypeptide(L)'
;YNWHYGFGLAAIGMAIGQITYYFGQKYLVGVGELKKISVEKKKELRKKKLSHVEKDRVKVLLISFLMIIIFWGAFEQAGGLMNLYAKQKTDRILMGIEIPASWFQSLNSFFIITLAVFVGGFWMRWKLKGKEASSLYKIAVGILIMGMGFMFMRFAALDHEVAGKSAMYWLVLAYLFHTIGELCASPVSLSFITKLAPVKYAASIMGLYWAATGLGNKLAASVGGFAETAGEKQVFTGIFIFCLIISLLVIFLLKPLKRLTHGAEEIEKVN
;
A
#
# COMPACT_ATOMS: atom_id res chain seq x y z
N TYR A 1 12.33 11.39 26.48
CA TYR A 1 11.10 10.62 26.71
C TYR A 1 11.39 9.15 26.52
N ASN A 2 10.87 8.29 27.41
CA ASN A 2 11.13 6.85 27.39
C ASN A 2 10.16 6.16 26.42
N TRP A 3 10.65 5.17 25.66
CA TRP A 3 9.86 4.33 24.74
C TRP A 3 8.58 3.74 25.37
N HIS A 4 8.61 3.47 26.67
CA HIS A 4 7.45 2.94 27.42
C HIS A 4 6.22 3.84 27.36
N TYR A 5 6.38 5.16 27.34
CA TYR A 5 5.26 6.09 27.20
C TYR A 5 4.61 6.01 25.83
N GLY A 6 5.42 5.85 24.76
CA GLY A 6 4.90 5.66 23.39
C GLY A 6 4.07 4.39 23.27
N PHE A 7 4.60 3.27 23.73
CA PHE A 7 3.86 1.98 23.76
C PHE A 7 2.64 2.05 24.68
N GLY A 8 2.74 2.73 25.82
CA GLY A 8 1.63 2.95 26.74
C GLY A 8 0.47 3.70 26.08
N LEU A 9 0.74 4.78 25.34
CA LEU A 9 -0.27 5.53 24.59
C LEU A 9 -0.94 4.67 23.50
N ALA A 10 -0.16 3.87 22.77
CA ALA A 10 -0.70 2.94 21.80
C ALA A 10 -1.62 1.90 22.46
N ALA A 11 -1.22 1.34 23.60
CA ALA A 11 -2.03 0.38 24.35
C ALA A 11 -3.36 0.99 24.85
N ILE A 12 -3.34 2.25 25.32
CA ILE A 12 -4.55 2.99 25.71
C ILE A 12 -5.48 3.17 24.51
N GLY A 13 -4.93 3.58 23.34
CA GLY A 13 -5.71 3.74 22.11
C GLY A 13 -6.37 2.42 21.68
N MET A 14 -5.64 1.30 21.74
CA MET A 14 -6.17 -0.03 21.46
C MET A 14 -7.27 -0.44 22.45
N ALA A 15 -7.10 -0.15 23.74
CA ALA A 15 -8.11 -0.45 24.75
C ALA A 15 -9.40 0.36 24.51
N ILE A 16 -9.29 1.65 24.18
CA ILE A 16 -10.43 2.49 23.80
C ILE A 16 -11.13 1.93 22.56
N GLY A 17 -10.36 1.54 21.53
CA GLY A 17 -10.90 0.91 20.33
C GLY A 17 -11.65 -0.38 20.64
N GLN A 18 -11.10 -1.24 21.50
CA GLN A 18 -11.75 -2.49 21.91
C GLN A 18 -13.04 -2.25 22.69
N ILE A 19 -13.05 -1.29 23.61
CA ILE A 19 -14.23 -0.88 24.38
C ILE A 19 -15.30 -0.34 23.43
N THR A 20 -14.92 0.54 22.49
CA THR A 20 -15.84 1.10 21.50
C THR A 20 -16.44 0.00 20.63
N TYR A 21 -15.62 -0.96 20.19
CA TYR A 21 -16.09 -2.11 19.43
C TYR A 21 -17.07 -2.96 20.23
N TYR A 22 -16.76 -3.27 21.50
CA TYR A 22 -17.62 -4.07 22.37
C TYR A 22 -19.02 -3.44 22.53
N PHE A 23 -19.10 -2.16 22.84
CA PHE A 23 -20.39 -1.46 22.96
C PHE A 23 -21.06 -1.20 21.61
N GLY A 24 -20.28 -1.10 20.52
CA GLY A 24 -20.75 -0.88 19.16
C GLY A 24 -21.30 -2.14 18.48
N GLN A 25 -21.03 -3.35 18.99
CA GLN A 25 -21.46 -4.62 18.36
C GLN A 25 -22.95 -4.67 18.04
N LYS A 26 -23.79 -4.08 18.88
CA LYS A 26 -25.26 -4.01 18.66
C LYS A 26 -25.65 -3.32 17.36
N TYR A 27 -24.82 -2.41 16.84
CA TYR A 27 -25.06 -1.71 15.58
C TYR A 27 -24.50 -2.48 14.37
N LEU A 28 -23.70 -3.53 14.61
CA LEU A 28 -23.06 -4.35 13.60
C LEU A 28 -23.75 -5.68 13.37
N VAL A 29 -24.92 -5.89 13.97
CA VAL A 29 -25.69 -7.14 13.81
C VAL A 29 -25.99 -7.36 12.32
N GLY A 30 -25.60 -8.53 11.81
CA GLY A 30 -25.73 -8.88 10.38
C GLY A 30 -24.63 -8.33 9.46
N VAL A 31 -23.73 -7.48 9.95
CA VAL A 31 -22.59 -6.96 9.19
C VAL A 31 -21.36 -7.85 9.42
N GLY A 32 -20.81 -8.39 8.33
CA GLY A 32 -19.62 -9.26 8.40
C GLY A 32 -19.89 -10.67 8.92
N GLU A 33 -21.13 -11.05 9.19
CA GLU A 33 -21.45 -12.41 9.55
C GLU A 33 -21.18 -13.35 8.35
N LEU A 34 -20.37 -14.39 8.63
CA LEU A 34 -20.19 -15.46 7.66
C LEU A 34 -21.54 -16.12 7.41
N LYS A 35 -22.03 -16.08 6.17
CA LYS A 35 -23.22 -16.86 5.79
C LYS A 35 -23.02 -18.29 6.26
N LYS A 36 -23.87 -18.78 7.17
CA LYS A 36 -23.83 -20.15 7.67
C LYS A 36 -24.07 -21.09 6.51
N ILE A 37 -22.99 -21.56 5.89
CA ILE A 37 -23.04 -22.58 4.85
C ILE A 37 -23.12 -23.92 5.57
N SER A 38 -24.14 -24.75 5.23
CA SER A 38 -24.30 -26.09 5.80
C SER A 38 -23.03 -26.91 5.60
N VAL A 39 -22.72 -27.80 6.52
CA VAL A 39 -21.52 -28.66 6.46
C VAL A 39 -21.49 -29.47 5.16
N GLU A 40 -22.64 -29.90 4.67
CA GLU A 40 -22.79 -30.61 3.40
C GLU A 40 -22.40 -29.74 2.21
N LYS A 41 -22.92 -28.54 2.13
CA LYS A 41 -22.59 -27.57 1.07
C LYS A 41 -21.12 -27.15 1.11
N LYS A 42 -20.52 -27.11 2.30
CA LYS A 42 -19.08 -26.88 2.48
C LYS A 42 -18.23 -28.03 1.97
N LYS A 43 -18.70 -29.29 2.16
CA LYS A 43 -18.06 -30.50 1.61
C LYS A 43 -18.18 -30.55 0.08
N GLU A 44 -19.33 -30.22 -0.48
CA GLU A 44 -19.53 -30.12 -1.93
C GLU A 44 -18.64 -29.06 -2.57
N LEU A 45 -18.59 -27.85 -2.01
CA LEU A 45 -17.74 -26.77 -2.48
C LEU A 45 -16.25 -27.20 -2.47
N ARG A 46 -15.82 -27.95 -1.45
CA ARG A 46 -14.43 -28.46 -1.37
C ARG A 46 -14.10 -29.46 -2.47
N LYS A 47 -15.06 -30.30 -2.89
CA LYS A 47 -14.85 -31.29 -3.96
C LYS A 47 -14.90 -30.71 -5.37
N LYS A 48 -15.57 -29.57 -5.55
CA LYS A 48 -15.73 -28.91 -6.85
C LYS A 48 -14.38 -28.39 -7.37
N LYS A 49 -13.99 -28.81 -8.57
CA LYS A 49 -12.81 -28.28 -9.26
C LYS A 49 -13.03 -26.80 -9.61
N LEU A 50 -11.97 -26.01 -9.62
CA LEU A 50 -12.03 -24.62 -10.07
C LEU A 50 -12.51 -24.55 -11.51
N SER A 51 -13.46 -23.67 -11.77
CA SER A 51 -13.93 -23.35 -13.12
C SER A 51 -12.80 -22.64 -13.92
N HIS A 52 -12.96 -22.54 -15.23
CA HIS A 52 -12.00 -21.81 -16.07
C HIS A 52 -11.88 -20.35 -15.64
N VAL A 53 -13.01 -19.69 -15.35
CA VAL A 53 -13.07 -18.31 -14.84
C VAL A 53 -12.31 -18.14 -13.53
N GLU A 54 -12.49 -19.08 -12.57
CA GLU A 54 -11.80 -19.02 -11.30
C GLU A 54 -10.27 -19.22 -11.46
N LYS A 55 -9.86 -20.10 -12.38
CA LYS A 55 -8.43 -20.29 -12.69
C LYS A 55 -7.79 -19.03 -13.26
N ASP A 56 -8.49 -18.34 -14.16
CA ASP A 56 -7.99 -17.09 -14.74
C ASP A 56 -7.91 -15.98 -13.69
N ARG A 57 -8.92 -15.87 -12.82
CA ARG A 57 -8.88 -14.95 -11.68
C ARG A 57 -7.72 -15.23 -10.73
N VAL A 58 -7.39 -16.50 -10.47
CA VAL A 58 -6.21 -16.88 -9.66
C VAL A 58 -4.90 -16.40 -10.31
N LYS A 59 -4.75 -16.47 -11.64
CA LYS A 59 -3.58 -15.91 -12.34
C LYS A 59 -3.44 -14.40 -12.09
N VAL A 60 -4.56 -13.67 -12.17
CA VAL A 60 -4.57 -12.23 -11.90
C VAL A 60 -4.24 -11.95 -10.43
N LEU A 61 -4.73 -12.76 -9.49
CA LEU A 61 -4.38 -12.66 -8.07
C LEU A 61 -2.89 -12.83 -7.81
N LEU A 62 -2.22 -13.78 -8.48
CA LEU A 62 -0.77 -13.97 -8.34
C LEU A 62 0.02 -12.74 -8.78
N ILE A 63 -0.38 -12.12 -9.90
CA ILE A 63 0.22 -10.86 -10.37
C ILE A 63 -0.06 -9.74 -9.36
N SER A 64 -1.27 -9.68 -8.81
CA SER A 64 -1.64 -8.69 -7.81
C SER A 64 -0.82 -8.84 -6.52
N PHE A 65 -0.55 -10.07 -6.07
CA PHE A 65 0.33 -10.32 -4.93
C PHE A 65 1.76 -9.85 -5.19
N LEU A 66 2.28 -10.07 -6.40
CA LEU A 66 3.59 -9.54 -6.77
C LEU A 66 3.60 -8.00 -6.71
N MET A 67 2.57 -7.34 -7.23
CA MET A 67 2.43 -5.88 -7.14
C MET A 67 2.37 -5.40 -5.69
N ILE A 68 1.69 -6.14 -4.80
CA ILE A 68 1.60 -5.84 -3.37
C ILE A 68 2.94 -5.98 -2.68
N ILE A 69 3.70 -7.04 -2.98
CA ILE A 69 5.06 -7.24 -2.45
C ILE A 69 5.96 -6.06 -2.85
N ILE A 70 5.92 -5.66 -4.10
CA ILE A 70 6.70 -4.53 -4.63
C ILE A 70 6.28 -3.23 -3.97
N PHE A 71 4.97 -2.98 -3.87
CA PHE A 71 4.42 -1.80 -3.25
C PHE A 71 4.89 -1.66 -1.79
N TRP A 72 4.67 -2.67 -0.96
CA TRP A 72 5.08 -2.64 0.45
C TRP A 72 6.59 -2.65 0.63
N GLY A 73 7.33 -3.35 -0.25
CA GLY A 73 8.78 -3.34 -0.25
C GLY A 73 9.39 -1.94 -0.48
N ALA A 74 8.74 -1.13 -1.31
CA ALA A 74 9.13 0.26 -1.51
C ALA A 74 8.56 1.17 -0.41
N PHE A 75 7.29 1.03 -0.04
CA PHE A 75 6.61 1.89 0.93
C PHE A 75 7.28 1.86 2.32
N GLU A 76 7.66 0.69 2.80
CA GLU A 76 8.28 0.49 4.11
C GLU A 76 9.70 1.09 4.23
N GLN A 77 10.29 1.57 3.13
CA GLN A 77 11.51 2.38 3.22
C GLN A 77 11.28 3.67 4.04
N ALA A 78 10.05 4.14 4.15
CA ALA A 78 9.66 5.29 4.97
C ALA A 78 10.02 5.09 6.44
N GLY A 79 9.78 3.89 7.00
CA GLY A 79 10.13 3.54 8.38
C GLY A 79 11.60 3.15 8.57
N GLY A 80 12.25 2.67 7.52
CA GLY A 80 13.63 2.19 7.53
C GLY A 80 14.64 3.23 7.01
N LEU A 81 15.02 3.06 5.74
CA LEU A 81 16.10 3.83 5.10
C LEU A 81 15.83 5.34 5.11
N MET A 82 14.60 5.78 4.82
CA MET A 82 14.29 7.22 4.79
C MET A 82 14.34 7.84 6.19
N ASN A 83 13.92 7.11 7.23
CA ASN A 83 14.02 7.60 8.61
C ASN A 83 15.48 7.71 9.06
N LEU A 84 16.32 6.73 8.70
CA LEU A 84 17.74 6.77 8.97
C LEU A 84 18.40 7.94 8.23
N TYR A 85 18.07 8.12 6.96
CA TYR A 85 18.52 9.26 6.14
C TYR A 85 18.11 10.60 6.77
N ALA A 86 16.85 10.73 7.20
CA ALA A 86 16.36 11.92 7.88
C ALA A 86 17.17 12.26 9.13
N LYS A 87 17.54 11.24 9.92
CA LYS A 87 18.31 11.41 11.15
C LYS A 87 19.76 11.86 10.88
N GLN A 88 20.40 11.30 9.87
CA GLN A 88 21.84 11.44 9.66
C GLN A 88 22.20 12.56 8.68
N LYS A 89 21.40 12.76 7.63
CA LYS A 89 21.77 13.53 6.45
C LYS A 89 20.87 14.72 6.14
N THR A 90 19.74 14.87 6.84
CA THR A 90 18.82 16.00 6.63
C THR A 90 19.07 17.09 7.66
N ASP A 91 19.06 18.34 7.21
CA ASP A 91 18.98 19.49 8.10
C ASP A 91 17.56 19.56 8.68
N ARG A 92 17.43 19.29 9.98
CA ARG A 92 16.16 19.21 10.69
C ARG A 92 15.89 20.39 11.60
N ILE A 93 16.63 21.49 11.39
CA ILE A 93 16.44 22.70 12.19
C ILE A 93 15.34 23.56 11.53
N LEU A 94 14.26 23.79 12.24
CA LEU A 94 13.20 24.70 11.85
C LEU A 94 12.99 25.74 12.95
N MET A 95 13.17 27.03 12.61
CA MET A 95 13.05 28.15 13.58
C MET A 95 13.87 27.94 14.87
N GLY A 96 15.06 27.33 14.75
CA GLY A 96 15.96 27.07 15.88
C GLY A 96 15.63 25.80 16.68
N ILE A 97 14.61 25.05 16.31
CA ILE A 97 14.22 23.79 16.98
C ILE A 97 14.58 22.61 16.08
N GLU A 98 15.23 21.61 16.64
CA GLU A 98 15.52 20.37 15.91
C GLU A 98 14.30 19.44 15.90
N ILE A 99 13.78 19.16 14.71
CA ILE A 99 12.65 18.26 14.50
C ILE A 99 13.13 16.81 14.61
N PRO A 100 12.53 15.96 15.48
CA PRO A 100 12.86 14.54 15.54
C PRO A 100 12.61 13.84 14.20
N ALA A 101 13.55 13.00 13.75
CA ALA A 101 13.42 12.29 12.47
C ALA A 101 12.12 11.45 12.37
N SER A 102 11.67 10.88 13.48
CA SER A 102 10.42 10.10 13.55
C SER A 102 9.15 10.92 13.25
N TRP A 103 9.19 12.25 13.40
CA TRP A 103 8.04 13.10 13.09
C TRP A 103 7.71 13.12 11.60
N PHE A 104 8.70 12.91 10.72
CA PHE A 104 8.43 12.82 9.29
C PHE A 104 7.52 11.64 8.93
N GLN A 105 7.55 10.54 9.69
CA GLN A 105 6.62 9.43 9.48
C GLN A 105 5.17 9.83 9.77
N SER A 106 4.93 10.77 10.68
CA SER A 106 3.59 11.30 10.98
C SER A 106 2.99 12.09 9.83
N LEU A 107 3.81 12.56 8.87
CA LEU A 107 3.33 13.21 7.65
C LEU A 107 2.45 12.28 6.81
N ASN A 108 2.75 10.98 6.80
CA ASN A 108 1.88 10.01 6.12
C ASN A 108 0.45 10.05 6.69
N SER A 109 0.28 9.94 8.00
CA SER A 109 -1.04 10.01 8.64
C SER A 109 -1.73 11.35 8.40
N PHE A 110 -1.00 12.46 8.48
CA PHE A 110 -1.51 13.78 8.18
C PHE A 110 -2.01 13.90 6.73
N PHE A 111 -1.23 13.43 5.77
CA PHE A 111 -1.60 13.45 4.36
C PHE A 111 -2.74 12.48 4.05
N ILE A 112 -2.83 11.32 4.70
CA ILE A 112 -3.99 10.42 4.56
C ILE A 112 -5.26 11.15 4.95
N ILE A 113 -5.31 11.77 6.12
CA ILE A 113 -6.50 12.47 6.63
C ILE A 113 -6.91 13.62 5.68
N THR A 114 -5.95 14.38 5.20
CA THR A 114 -6.20 15.55 4.36
C THR A 114 -6.51 15.19 2.90
N LEU A 115 -5.85 14.17 2.34
CA LEU A 115 -5.92 13.88 0.91
C LEU A 115 -6.87 12.75 0.51
N ALA A 116 -7.30 11.90 1.45
CA ALA A 116 -8.13 10.73 1.12
C ALA A 116 -9.42 11.12 0.35
N VAL A 117 -10.10 12.18 0.77
CA VAL A 117 -11.33 12.65 0.11
C VAL A 117 -11.02 13.17 -1.30
N PHE A 118 -9.91 13.89 -1.48
CA PHE A 118 -9.52 14.44 -2.79
C PHE A 118 -9.13 13.33 -3.77
N VAL A 119 -8.31 12.37 -3.33
CA VAL A 119 -7.90 11.23 -4.16
C VAL A 119 -9.10 10.35 -4.51
N GLY A 120 -9.98 10.06 -3.53
CA GLY A 120 -11.22 9.32 -3.77
C GLY A 120 -12.15 10.05 -4.76
N GLY A 121 -12.34 11.35 -4.58
CA GLY A 121 -13.12 12.22 -5.48
C GLY A 121 -12.53 12.30 -6.89
N PHE A 122 -11.19 12.35 -7.00
CA PHE A 122 -10.50 12.30 -8.30
C PHE A 122 -10.82 10.99 -9.04
N TRP A 123 -10.68 9.83 -8.41
CA TRP A 123 -10.96 8.53 -9.04
C TRP A 123 -12.42 8.37 -9.41
N MET A 124 -13.35 8.89 -8.59
CA MET A 124 -14.77 8.90 -8.91
C MET A 124 -15.05 9.73 -10.17
N ARG A 125 -14.57 10.98 -10.21
CA ARG A 125 -14.74 11.86 -11.39
C ARG A 125 -14.06 11.28 -12.63
N TRP A 126 -12.91 10.66 -12.47
CA TRP A 126 -12.17 10.01 -13.56
C TRP A 126 -12.98 8.87 -14.19
N LYS A 127 -13.60 8.03 -13.34
CA LYS A 127 -14.49 6.94 -13.77
C LYS A 127 -15.74 7.47 -14.46
N LEU A 128 -16.37 8.52 -13.92
CA LEU A 128 -17.57 9.14 -14.51
C LEU A 128 -17.31 9.73 -15.91
N LYS A 129 -16.07 10.11 -16.20
CA LYS A 129 -15.64 10.56 -17.55
C LYS A 129 -15.35 9.38 -18.50
N GLY A 130 -15.71 8.16 -18.17
CA GLY A 130 -15.46 6.95 -18.98
C GLY A 130 -14.00 6.55 -19.12
N LYS A 131 -13.10 7.11 -18.29
CA LYS A 131 -11.67 6.79 -18.33
C LYS A 131 -11.36 5.51 -17.56
N GLU A 132 -10.21 4.89 -17.88
CA GLU A 132 -9.76 3.68 -17.21
C GLU A 132 -9.58 3.89 -15.70
N ALA A 133 -10.30 3.14 -14.90
CA ALA A 133 -10.28 3.24 -13.45
C ALA A 133 -10.39 1.85 -12.77
N SER A 134 -9.93 0.79 -13.47
CA SER A 134 -9.86 -0.56 -12.90
C SER A 134 -8.89 -0.61 -11.71
N SER A 135 -9.07 -1.60 -10.85
CA SER A 135 -8.22 -1.76 -9.67
C SER A 135 -6.76 -1.94 -10.03
N LEU A 136 -6.46 -2.77 -11.03
CA LEU A 136 -5.09 -2.97 -11.51
C LEU A 136 -4.43 -1.67 -12.00
N TYR A 137 -5.19 -0.84 -12.73
CA TYR A 137 -4.70 0.46 -13.18
C TYR A 137 -4.39 1.39 -12.01
N LYS A 138 -5.28 1.46 -11.01
CA LYS A 138 -5.08 2.30 -9.82
C LYS A 138 -3.87 1.85 -9.00
N ILE A 139 -3.68 0.54 -8.83
CA ILE A 139 -2.52 0.00 -8.13
C ILE A 139 -1.23 0.33 -8.89
N ALA A 140 -1.21 0.16 -10.22
CA ALA A 140 -0.05 0.50 -11.04
C ALA A 140 0.28 2.01 -10.97
N VAL A 141 -0.72 2.88 -11.07
CA VAL A 141 -0.55 4.34 -10.89
C VAL A 141 -0.07 4.67 -9.47
N GLY A 142 -0.58 3.96 -8.46
CA GLY A 142 -0.13 4.11 -7.08
C GLY A 142 1.35 3.77 -6.90
N ILE A 143 1.82 2.66 -7.49
CA ILE A 143 3.24 2.27 -7.50
C ILE A 143 4.09 3.33 -8.22
N LEU A 144 3.61 3.87 -9.34
CA LEU A 144 4.31 4.92 -10.09
C LEU A 144 4.47 6.19 -9.25
N ILE A 145 3.38 6.68 -8.66
CA ILE A 145 3.39 7.91 -7.86
C ILE A 145 4.29 7.74 -6.64
N MET A 146 4.19 6.61 -5.95
CA MET A 146 5.07 6.29 -4.83
C MET A 146 6.53 6.24 -5.27
N GLY A 147 6.82 5.61 -6.41
CA GLY A 147 8.15 5.58 -7.01
C GLY A 147 8.72 6.99 -7.26
N MET A 148 7.88 7.93 -7.72
CA MET A 148 8.28 9.34 -7.89
C MET A 148 8.72 9.98 -6.55
N GLY A 149 8.19 9.54 -5.42
CA GLY A 149 8.65 9.97 -4.10
C GLY A 149 10.14 9.68 -3.88
N PHE A 150 10.65 8.57 -4.38
CA PHE A 150 12.09 8.24 -4.31
C PHE A 150 12.95 9.10 -5.22
N MET A 151 12.39 9.71 -6.26
CA MET A 151 13.10 10.72 -7.04
C MET A 151 13.44 11.95 -6.18
N PHE A 152 12.52 12.37 -5.30
CA PHE A 152 12.80 13.44 -4.35
C PHE A 152 13.87 13.02 -3.32
N MET A 153 13.88 11.77 -2.87
CA MET A 153 14.95 11.26 -2.00
C MET A 153 16.30 11.21 -2.72
N ARG A 154 16.33 10.92 -4.02
CA ARG A 154 17.55 11.04 -4.83
C ARG A 154 18.03 12.50 -4.88
N PHE A 155 17.14 13.47 -5.06
CA PHE A 155 17.52 14.89 -5.01
C PHE A 155 17.99 15.30 -3.63
N ALA A 156 17.38 14.80 -2.55
CA ALA A 156 17.90 14.99 -1.19
C ALA A 156 19.34 14.47 -1.06
N ALA A 157 19.63 13.28 -1.62
CA ALA A 157 20.98 12.73 -1.56
C ALA A 157 22.00 13.58 -2.35
N LEU A 158 21.61 14.15 -3.50
CA LEU A 158 22.46 15.09 -4.25
C LEU A 158 22.69 16.40 -3.49
N ASP A 159 21.64 16.93 -2.86
CA ASP A 159 21.73 18.13 -2.03
C ASP A 159 22.69 17.91 -0.85
N HIS A 160 22.60 16.76 -0.20
CA HIS A 160 23.54 16.35 0.85
C HIS A 160 25.00 16.27 0.35
N GLU A 161 25.25 15.73 -0.84
CA GLU A 161 26.60 15.64 -1.44
C GLU A 161 27.22 17.03 -1.65
N VAL A 162 26.39 18.03 -1.96
CA VAL A 162 26.87 19.41 -2.24
C VAL A 162 26.91 20.27 -0.99
N ALA A 163 25.87 20.24 -0.16
CA ALA A 163 25.70 21.14 0.97
C ALA A 163 26.06 20.53 2.34
N GLY A 164 26.44 19.24 2.39
CA GLY A 164 26.73 18.52 3.62
C GLY A 164 25.49 18.04 4.38
N LYS A 165 24.32 18.68 4.18
CA LYS A 165 23.00 18.25 4.66
C LYS A 165 21.93 18.59 3.64
N SER A 166 20.94 17.70 3.49
CA SER A 166 19.82 17.93 2.59
C SER A 166 18.71 18.74 3.26
N ALA A 167 17.99 19.53 2.48
CA ALA A 167 16.84 20.29 2.97
C ALA A 167 15.65 19.38 3.32
N MET A 168 14.89 19.72 4.37
CA MET A 168 13.74 18.95 4.86
C MET A 168 12.62 18.79 3.84
N TYR A 169 12.43 19.78 2.95
CA TYR A 169 11.31 19.74 1.99
C TYR A 169 11.38 18.54 1.05
N TRP A 170 12.56 17.99 0.77
CA TRP A 170 12.68 16.77 -0.03
C TRP A 170 11.98 15.59 0.63
N LEU A 171 12.15 15.43 1.95
CA LEU A 171 11.44 14.41 2.72
C LEU A 171 9.93 14.64 2.72
N VAL A 172 9.49 15.89 2.91
CA VAL A 172 8.06 16.22 2.90
C VAL A 172 7.43 15.87 1.55
N LEU A 173 8.11 16.19 0.43
CA LEU A 173 7.65 15.82 -0.91
C LEU A 173 7.65 14.30 -1.10
N ALA A 174 8.67 13.59 -0.65
CA ALA A 174 8.71 12.13 -0.73
C ALA A 174 7.53 11.50 0.01
N TYR A 175 7.26 11.89 1.26
CA TYR A 175 6.11 11.40 2.04
C TYR A 175 4.77 11.77 1.41
N LEU A 176 4.65 12.95 0.80
CA LEU A 176 3.45 13.36 0.06
C LEU A 176 3.17 12.40 -1.10
N PHE A 177 4.16 12.13 -1.93
CA PHE A 177 4.00 11.22 -3.07
C PHE A 177 3.80 9.77 -2.63
N HIS A 178 4.46 9.32 -1.58
CA HIS A 178 4.23 8.01 -0.98
C HIS A 178 2.78 7.87 -0.53
N THR A 179 2.24 8.86 0.17
CA THR A 179 0.85 8.84 0.66
C THR A 179 -0.17 8.87 -0.47
N ILE A 180 0.04 9.69 -1.50
CA ILE A 180 -0.85 9.71 -2.68
C ILE A 180 -0.83 8.35 -3.37
N GLY A 181 0.36 7.75 -3.53
CA GLY A 181 0.52 6.40 -4.08
C GLY A 181 -0.21 5.35 -3.23
N GLU A 182 -0.09 5.43 -1.92
CA GLU A 182 -0.79 4.56 -0.97
C GLU A 182 -2.31 4.67 -1.08
N LEU A 183 -2.86 5.88 -1.12
CA LEU A 183 -4.30 6.12 -1.28
C LEU A 183 -4.84 5.59 -2.61
N CYS A 184 -4.01 5.50 -3.65
CA CYS A 184 -4.39 4.89 -4.92
C CYS A 184 -4.34 3.36 -4.87
N ALA A 185 -3.38 2.75 -4.18
CA ALA A 185 -3.08 1.33 -4.25
C ALA A 185 -3.68 0.52 -3.09
N SER A 186 -3.46 0.93 -1.84
CA SER A 186 -3.72 0.11 -0.66
C SER A 186 -5.21 -0.26 -0.48
N PRO A 187 -6.18 0.68 -0.42
CA PRO A 187 -7.58 0.33 -0.22
C PRO A 187 -8.15 -0.42 -1.43
N VAL A 188 -7.62 -0.14 -2.62
CA VAL A 188 -8.07 -0.77 -3.87
C VAL A 188 -7.60 -2.21 -3.95
N SER A 189 -6.36 -2.50 -3.56
CA SER A 189 -5.79 -3.85 -3.64
C SER A 189 -6.56 -4.85 -2.76
N LEU A 190 -6.89 -4.47 -1.53
CA LEU A 190 -7.66 -5.30 -0.61
C LEU A 190 -9.05 -5.62 -1.17
N SER A 191 -9.76 -4.59 -1.67
CA SER A 191 -11.08 -4.76 -2.30
C SER A 191 -11.01 -5.62 -3.57
N PHE A 192 -9.99 -5.43 -4.40
CA PHE A 192 -9.81 -6.19 -5.62
C PHE A 192 -9.60 -7.68 -5.37
N ILE A 193 -8.74 -8.01 -4.40
CA ILE A 193 -8.44 -9.39 -4.04
C ILE A 193 -9.69 -10.11 -3.53
N THR A 194 -10.49 -9.44 -2.68
CA THR A 194 -11.75 -10.04 -2.19
C THR A 194 -12.74 -10.32 -3.29
N LYS A 195 -12.81 -9.48 -4.34
CA LYS A 195 -13.70 -9.66 -5.50
C LYS A 195 -13.27 -10.81 -6.43
N LEU A 196 -11.95 -11.02 -6.58
CA LEU A 196 -11.43 -12.07 -7.45
C LEU A 196 -11.35 -13.42 -6.76
N ALA A 197 -11.29 -13.45 -5.42
CA ALA A 197 -11.09 -14.67 -4.66
C ALA A 197 -12.24 -15.67 -4.89
N PRO A 198 -11.95 -16.90 -5.36
CA PRO A 198 -12.96 -17.96 -5.38
C PRO A 198 -13.49 -18.19 -3.96
N VAL A 199 -14.80 -18.30 -3.82
CA VAL A 199 -15.50 -18.44 -2.51
C VAL A 199 -14.88 -19.55 -1.66
N LYS A 200 -14.49 -20.66 -2.29
CA LYS A 200 -13.84 -21.81 -1.66
C LYS A 200 -12.52 -21.46 -0.94
N TYR A 201 -11.76 -20.50 -1.48
CA TYR A 201 -10.42 -20.15 -1.02
C TYR A 201 -10.31 -18.72 -0.46
N ALA A 202 -11.43 -18.04 -0.28
CA ALA A 202 -11.45 -16.63 0.11
C ALA A 202 -10.57 -16.33 1.36
N ALA A 203 -10.72 -17.13 2.42
CA ALA A 203 -9.91 -16.97 3.64
C ALA A 203 -8.41 -17.23 3.40
N SER A 204 -8.07 -18.27 2.62
CA SER A 204 -6.67 -18.57 2.30
C SER A 204 -6.04 -17.47 1.44
N ILE A 205 -6.80 -16.92 0.49
CA ILE A 205 -6.34 -15.81 -0.38
C ILE A 205 -6.13 -14.53 0.44
N MET A 206 -6.97 -14.28 1.44
CA MET A 206 -6.73 -13.17 2.37
C MET A 206 -5.48 -13.39 3.24
N GLY A 207 -5.24 -14.64 3.67
CA GLY A 207 -3.99 -14.99 4.34
C GLY A 207 -2.76 -14.78 3.45
N LEU A 208 -2.85 -15.13 2.15
CA LEU A 208 -1.80 -14.87 1.17
C LEU A 208 -1.58 -13.37 0.93
N TYR A 209 -2.62 -12.54 0.99
CA TYR A 209 -2.47 -11.09 0.93
C TYR A 209 -1.56 -10.56 2.06
N TRP A 210 -1.82 -10.99 3.30
CA TRP A 210 -1.00 -10.59 4.43
C TRP A 210 0.41 -11.19 4.38
N ALA A 211 0.56 -12.41 3.86
CA ALA A 211 1.86 -12.99 3.61
C ALA A 211 2.66 -12.20 2.55
N ALA A 212 1.99 -11.74 1.47
CA ALA A 212 2.61 -10.89 0.46
C ALA A 212 3.05 -9.55 1.06
N THR A 213 2.23 -8.92 1.91
CA THR A 213 2.62 -7.72 2.66
C THR A 213 3.87 -7.98 3.51
N GLY A 214 3.89 -9.08 4.29
CA GLY A 214 5.05 -9.46 5.10
C GLY A 214 6.32 -9.73 4.28
N LEU A 215 6.20 -10.32 3.10
CA LEU A 215 7.32 -10.47 2.17
C LEU A 215 7.82 -9.12 1.66
N GLY A 216 6.91 -8.18 1.37
CA GLY A 216 7.27 -6.81 1.02
C GLY A 216 8.10 -6.14 2.12
N ASN A 217 7.66 -6.23 3.38
CA ASN A 217 8.37 -5.68 4.53
C ASN A 217 9.78 -6.30 4.70
N LYS A 218 9.90 -7.61 4.47
CA LYS A 218 11.21 -8.28 4.47
C LYS A 218 12.13 -7.78 3.36
N LEU A 219 11.59 -7.57 2.15
CA LEU A 219 12.35 -6.98 1.05
C LEU A 219 12.80 -5.55 1.38
N ALA A 220 11.93 -4.76 2.02
CA ALA A 220 12.28 -3.41 2.46
C ALA A 220 13.50 -3.41 3.39
N ALA A 221 13.52 -4.30 4.38
CA ALA A 221 14.65 -4.45 5.29
C ALA A 221 15.95 -4.84 4.54
N SER A 222 15.85 -5.76 3.58
CA SER A 222 17.02 -6.18 2.77
C SER A 222 17.55 -5.05 1.89
N VAL A 223 16.68 -4.26 1.27
CA VAL A 223 17.04 -3.09 0.46
C VAL A 223 17.68 -1.99 1.34
N GLY A 224 17.12 -1.77 2.53
CA GLY A 224 17.69 -0.84 3.52
C GLY A 224 19.12 -1.21 3.92
N GLY A 225 19.37 -2.50 4.21
CA GLY A 225 20.72 -3.00 4.50
C GLY A 225 21.67 -2.88 3.31
N PHE A 226 21.18 -3.09 2.09
CA PHE A 226 22.01 -2.90 0.89
C PHE A 226 22.43 -1.44 0.68
N ALA A 227 21.68 -0.48 1.19
CA ALA A 227 22.01 0.94 1.09
C ALA A 227 23.28 1.31 1.85
N GLU A 228 23.67 0.56 2.89
CA GLU A 228 24.92 0.77 3.62
C GLU A 228 26.15 0.53 2.73
N THR A 229 26.05 -0.36 1.76
CA THR A 229 27.16 -0.72 0.86
C THR A 229 27.08 0.01 -0.49
N ALA A 230 25.90 0.15 -1.06
CA ALA A 230 25.69 0.76 -2.38
C ALA A 230 25.53 2.29 -2.33
N GLY A 231 25.21 2.84 -1.15
CA GLY A 231 24.88 4.25 -0.96
C GLY A 231 23.40 4.56 -1.24
N GLU A 232 22.85 5.48 -0.46
CA GLU A 232 21.39 5.77 -0.47
C GLU A 232 20.94 6.36 -1.81
N LYS A 233 21.76 7.21 -2.46
CA LYS A 233 21.43 7.80 -3.77
C LYS A 233 21.17 6.72 -4.83
N GLN A 234 22.03 5.71 -4.89
CA GLN A 234 21.89 4.58 -5.82
C GLN A 234 20.65 3.76 -5.52
N VAL A 235 20.38 3.49 -4.24
CA VAL A 235 19.22 2.73 -3.80
C VAL A 235 17.92 3.48 -4.09
N PHE A 236 17.82 4.77 -3.76
CA PHE A 236 16.64 5.58 -4.10
C PHE A 236 16.39 5.65 -5.60
N THR A 237 17.46 5.80 -6.40
CA THR A 237 17.36 5.78 -7.86
C THR A 237 16.89 4.41 -8.36
N GLY A 238 17.44 3.34 -7.81
CA GLY A 238 17.06 1.95 -8.18
C GLY A 238 15.59 1.66 -7.88
N ILE A 239 15.09 2.05 -6.70
CA ILE A 239 13.68 1.87 -6.33
C ILE A 239 12.78 2.68 -7.28
N PHE A 240 13.12 3.93 -7.58
CA PHE A 240 12.37 4.76 -8.52
C PHE A 240 12.26 4.10 -9.89
N ILE A 241 13.39 3.70 -10.48
CA ILE A 241 13.43 3.05 -11.81
C ILE A 241 12.65 1.73 -11.78
N PHE A 242 12.79 0.93 -10.74
CA PHE A 242 12.08 -0.33 -10.60
C PHE A 242 10.57 -0.14 -10.53
N CYS A 243 10.09 0.80 -9.70
CA CYS A 243 8.67 1.14 -9.61
C CYS A 243 8.11 1.66 -10.94
N LEU A 244 8.89 2.48 -11.67
CA LEU A 244 8.54 2.99 -12.99
C LEU A 244 8.36 1.84 -13.98
N ILE A 245 9.34 0.94 -14.08
CA ILE A 245 9.30 -0.21 -15.01
C ILE A 245 8.11 -1.10 -14.70
N ILE A 246 7.90 -1.48 -13.45
CA ILE A 246 6.79 -2.36 -13.05
C ILE A 246 5.43 -1.70 -13.32
N SER A 247 5.29 -0.42 -13.01
CA SER A 247 4.04 0.31 -13.28
C SER A 247 3.72 0.34 -14.77
N LEU A 248 4.70 0.70 -15.62
CA LEU A 248 4.53 0.73 -17.07
C LEU A 248 4.23 -0.67 -17.63
N LEU A 249 4.90 -1.71 -17.14
CA LEU A 249 4.64 -3.09 -17.55
C LEU A 249 3.19 -3.51 -17.24
N VAL A 250 2.71 -3.22 -16.04
CA VAL A 250 1.32 -3.53 -15.64
C VAL A 250 0.32 -2.75 -16.48
N ILE A 251 0.58 -1.46 -16.75
CA ILE A 251 -0.28 -0.63 -17.62
C ILE A 251 -0.30 -1.20 -19.05
N PHE A 252 0.82 -1.62 -19.58
CA PHE A 252 0.89 -2.27 -20.88
C PHE A 252 0.12 -3.58 -20.94
N LEU A 253 0.22 -4.39 -19.89
CA LEU A 253 -0.49 -5.67 -19.76
C LEU A 253 -1.94 -5.53 -19.26
N LEU A 254 -2.46 -4.30 -19.07
CA LEU A 254 -3.77 -4.07 -18.46
C LEU A 254 -4.90 -4.73 -19.24
N LYS A 255 -4.89 -4.64 -20.58
CA LYS A 255 -5.95 -5.24 -21.43
C LYS A 255 -6.07 -6.75 -21.26
N PRO A 256 -4.99 -7.56 -21.41
CA PRO A 256 -5.08 -8.99 -21.17
C PRO A 256 -5.43 -9.35 -19.73
N LEU A 257 -4.90 -8.63 -18.74
CA LEU A 257 -5.22 -8.87 -17.33
C LEU A 257 -6.70 -8.62 -17.01
N LYS A 258 -7.28 -7.55 -17.53
CA LYS A 258 -8.73 -7.27 -17.38
C LYS A 258 -9.61 -8.36 -17.99
N ARG A 259 -9.23 -8.92 -19.15
CA ARG A 259 -9.99 -10.04 -19.73
C ARG A 259 -10.05 -11.25 -18.80
N LEU A 260 -8.95 -11.53 -18.09
CA LEU A 260 -8.87 -12.65 -17.14
C LEU A 260 -9.66 -12.40 -15.84
N THR A 261 -10.11 -11.19 -15.56
CA THR A 261 -11.00 -10.93 -14.41
C THR A 261 -12.44 -11.33 -14.67
N HIS A 262 -12.81 -11.53 -15.96
CA HIS A 262 -14.17 -11.88 -16.38
C HIS A 262 -15.25 -10.97 -15.77
N GLY A 263 -15.04 -9.66 -15.83
CA GLY A 263 -16.02 -8.66 -15.35
C GLY A 263 -16.19 -8.58 -13.82
N ALA A 264 -15.28 -9.17 -13.03
CA ALA A 264 -15.41 -9.18 -11.56
C ALA A 264 -15.46 -7.78 -10.90
N GLU A 265 -15.06 -6.74 -11.63
CA GLU A 265 -15.12 -5.34 -11.18
C GLU A 265 -16.33 -4.57 -11.72
N GLU A 266 -17.05 -5.17 -12.67
CA GLU A 266 -18.27 -4.58 -13.20
C GLU A 266 -19.38 -4.74 -12.15
N ILE A 267 -20.02 -3.64 -11.79
CA ILE A 267 -21.18 -3.68 -10.92
C ILE A 267 -22.25 -4.42 -11.72
N GLU A 268 -22.72 -5.58 -11.24
CA GLU A 268 -23.97 -6.15 -11.75
C GLU A 268 -25.00 -5.01 -11.77
N LYS A 269 -25.45 -4.65 -12.97
CA LYS A 269 -26.60 -3.78 -13.09
C LYS A 269 -27.73 -4.50 -12.40
N VAL A 270 -28.09 -4.04 -11.20
CA VAL A 270 -29.31 -4.47 -10.52
C VAL A 270 -30.44 -4.01 -11.43
N ASN A 271 -30.98 -4.96 -12.20
CA ASN A 271 -32.23 -4.78 -12.94
C ASN A 271 -33.38 -4.78 -11.96
#